data_fde39ca58101a5db0d288c777d23deb8
#
_entry.id   fde39ca58101a5db0d288c777d23deb8
#
_cell.length_a   1.000
_cell.length_b   1.000
_cell.length_c   1.000
_cell.angle_alpha   90.00
_cell.angle_beta   90.00
_cell.angle_gamma   90.00
#
_symmetry.space_group_name_H-M   'P 1'
#
loop_
_entity.id
_entity.type
_entity.pdbx_description
1 polymer ?
#
loop_
_entity_poly.entity_id
_entity_poly.type
_entity_poly.pdbx_seq_one_letter_code
_entity_poly.pdbx_strand_id
1 'polypeptide(L)'
;MNRKNAGAVFGTLCGLTALTAMSAEIFYNFSINTKSPIHMSKLNNLVQKVTNTSGSEEDASEKYSGLTGTPEMKKWYNEHGEDVYIMSDSLRLHGKIFKNNSSKYVLVCHGYTSKAKHMAGFVNKFYSLGYNVLAADARAHGDSEGTKIGMGWPERFDVIEWIKLIISWDSNAQIILHG
;
A
#
# COMPACT_ATOMS: atom_id res chain seq x y z
N MET A 1 15.85 -49.25 -16.77
CA MET A 1 16.15 -47.87 -17.20
C MET A 1 17.64 -47.74 -17.44
N ASN A 2 18.08 -47.42 -18.65
CA ASN A 2 19.52 -47.37 -19.00
C ASN A 2 20.19 -46.17 -18.28
N ARG A 3 21.38 -46.30 -17.73
CA ARG A 3 22.12 -45.26 -16.98
C ARG A 3 22.19 -43.90 -17.73
N LYS A 4 22.26 -43.94 -19.04
CA LYS A 4 22.25 -42.72 -19.90
C LYS A 4 20.90 -41.97 -19.81
N ASN A 5 19.79 -42.71 -19.78
CA ASN A 5 18.45 -42.07 -19.68
C ASN A 5 18.18 -41.52 -18.28
N ALA A 6 18.70 -42.15 -17.23
CA ALA A 6 18.59 -41.67 -15.89
C ALA A 6 19.30 -40.29 -15.68
N GLY A 7 20.50 -40.14 -16.26
CA GLY A 7 21.22 -38.86 -16.23
C GLY A 7 20.52 -37.74 -16.99
N ALA A 8 19.93 -38.05 -18.14
CA ALA A 8 19.16 -37.06 -18.91
C ALA A 8 17.88 -36.61 -18.16
N VAL A 9 17.14 -37.55 -17.60
CA VAL A 9 15.94 -37.24 -16.81
C VAL A 9 16.28 -36.40 -15.58
N PHE A 10 17.34 -36.74 -14.86
CA PHE A 10 17.80 -35.97 -13.70
C PHE A 10 18.25 -34.55 -14.09
N GLY A 11 19.01 -34.41 -15.19
CA GLY A 11 19.43 -33.10 -15.71
C GLY A 11 18.25 -32.21 -16.14
N THR A 12 17.23 -32.79 -16.77
CA THR A 12 16.02 -32.08 -17.16
C THR A 12 15.23 -31.63 -15.92
N LEU A 13 15.11 -32.50 -14.90
CA LEU A 13 14.41 -32.16 -13.65
C LEU A 13 15.13 -31.03 -12.90
N CYS A 14 16.46 -31.09 -12.79
CA CYS A 14 17.26 -30.02 -12.18
C CYS A 14 17.15 -28.70 -12.96
N GLY A 15 17.11 -28.75 -14.28
CA GLY A 15 16.92 -27.57 -15.14
C GLY A 15 15.53 -26.93 -14.92
N LEU A 16 14.47 -27.72 -14.87
CA LEU A 16 13.11 -27.26 -14.60
C LEU A 16 12.98 -26.63 -13.21
N THR A 17 13.56 -27.25 -12.18
CA THR A 17 13.53 -26.70 -10.81
C THR A 17 14.32 -25.39 -10.71
N ALA A 18 15.45 -25.25 -11.40
CA ALA A 18 16.22 -24.02 -11.46
C ALA A 18 15.43 -22.89 -12.16
N LEU A 19 14.77 -23.17 -13.29
CA LEU A 19 13.93 -22.22 -13.99
C LEU A 19 12.75 -21.74 -13.16
N THR A 20 12.06 -22.64 -12.45
CA THR A 20 10.96 -22.26 -11.58
C THR A 20 11.44 -21.45 -10.37
N ALA A 21 12.58 -21.77 -9.78
CA ALA A 21 13.15 -20.97 -8.71
C ALA A 21 13.55 -19.57 -9.19
N MET A 22 14.17 -19.43 -10.37
CA MET A 22 14.52 -18.13 -10.95
C MET A 22 13.27 -17.28 -11.26
N SER A 23 12.22 -17.87 -11.82
CA SER A 23 10.98 -17.15 -12.11
C SER A 23 10.27 -16.71 -10.84
N ALA A 24 10.25 -17.53 -9.80
CA ALA A 24 9.70 -17.18 -8.48
C ALA A 24 10.47 -16.02 -7.83
N GLU A 25 11.80 -16.04 -7.90
CA GLU A 25 12.67 -14.96 -7.40
C GLU A 25 12.45 -13.65 -8.14
N ILE A 26 12.33 -13.69 -9.48
CA ILE A 26 12.01 -12.52 -10.29
C ILE A 26 10.64 -11.97 -9.91
N PHE A 27 9.62 -12.83 -9.80
CA PHE A 27 8.27 -12.42 -9.43
C PHE A 27 8.23 -11.81 -8.03
N TYR A 28 8.92 -12.43 -7.05
CA TYR A 28 9.03 -11.91 -5.70
C TYR A 28 9.67 -10.52 -5.68
N ASN A 29 10.79 -10.34 -6.36
CA ASN A 29 11.49 -9.06 -6.42
C ASN A 29 10.71 -7.99 -7.19
N PHE A 30 9.93 -8.38 -8.19
CA PHE A 30 9.07 -7.47 -8.95
C PHE A 30 7.84 -7.02 -8.15
N SER A 31 7.17 -7.94 -7.46
CA SER A 31 5.84 -7.69 -6.87
C SER A 31 5.87 -7.43 -5.37
N ILE A 32 6.78 -8.03 -4.62
CA ILE A 32 6.75 -8.09 -3.16
C ILE A 32 7.86 -7.24 -2.52
N ASN A 33 9.09 -7.34 -3.03
CA ASN A 33 10.26 -6.75 -2.42
C ASN A 33 10.44 -5.29 -2.87
N THR A 34 9.97 -4.33 -2.09
CA THR A 34 10.06 -2.88 -2.41
C THR A 34 11.49 -2.34 -2.47
N LYS A 35 12.47 -3.04 -1.86
CA LYS A 35 13.90 -2.69 -1.98
C LYS A 35 14.51 -3.12 -3.32
N SER A 36 13.92 -4.09 -4.01
CA SER A 36 14.44 -4.57 -5.29
C SER A 36 14.50 -3.45 -6.33
N PRO A 37 15.57 -3.39 -7.15
CA PRO A 37 15.65 -2.43 -8.26
C PRO A 37 14.62 -2.71 -9.35
N ILE A 38 14.16 -3.95 -9.49
CA ILE A 38 13.14 -4.36 -10.48
C ILE A 38 11.71 -4.31 -9.93
N HIS A 39 11.50 -3.80 -8.71
CA HIS A 39 10.14 -3.67 -8.15
C HIS A 39 9.27 -2.77 -9.04
N MET A 40 8.00 -3.17 -9.24
CA MET A 40 7.06 -2.53 -10.17
C MET A 40 6.98 -1.00 -9.98
N SER A 41 6.93 -0.51 -8.75
CA SER A 41 6.85 0.94 -8.48
C SER A 41 8.08 1.72 -8.98
N LYS A 42 9.28 1.12 -8.92
CA LYS A 42 10.52 1.74 -9.41
C LYS A 42 10.60 1.73 -10.93
N LEU A 43 10.14 0.64 -11.56
CA LEU A 43 10.07 0.55 -13.01
C LEU A 43 9.09 1.56 -13.59
N ASN A 44 7.91 1.71 -12.99
CA ASN A 44 6.93 2.72 -13.40
C ASN A 44 7.54 4.14 -13.32
N ASN A 45 8.23 4.47 -12.22
CA ASN A 45 8.90 5.77 -12.07
C ASN A 45 9.99 6.00 -13.12
N LEU A 46 10.72 4.95 -13.53
CA LEU A 46 11.72 5.04 -14.61
C LEU A 46 11.06 5.25 -15.97
N VAL A 47 9.99 4.51 -16.27
CA VAL A 47 9.23 4.67 -17.52
C VAL A 47 8.70 6.09 -17.64
N GLN A 48 8.08 6.65 -16.58
CA GLN A 48 7.60 8.02 -16.56
C GLN A 48 8.70 9.06 -16.82
N LYS A 49 9.90 8.85 -16.23
CA LYS A 49 11.06 9.73 -16.45
C LYS A 49 11.58 9.68 -17.89
N VAL A 50 11.57 8.50 -18.53
CA VAL A 50 12.10 8.30 -19.87
C VAL A 50 11.12 8.76 -20.95
N THR A 51 9.83 8.53 -20.74
CA THR A 51 8.79 8.85 -21.73
C THR A 51 8.39 10.32 -21.74
N ASN A 52 8.85 11.12 -20.76
CA ASN A 52 8.36 12.50 -20.53
C ASN A 52 6.82 12.58 -20.51
N THR A 53 6.16 11.47 -20.29
CA THR A 53 4.70 11.36 -20.31
C THR A 53 4.19 11.73 -18.92
N SER A 54 4.07 13.03 -18.67
CA SER A 54 3.20 13.55 -17.62
C SER A 54 1.71 13.21 -17.88
N GLY A 55 1.41 12.61 -19.03
CA GLY A 55 0.05 12.40 -19.53
C GLY A 55 -0.66 11.13 -19.04
N SER A 56 0.02 10.10 -18.50
CA SER A 56 -0.68 8.84 -18.19
C SER A 56 -1.25 8.75 -16.78
N GLU A 57 -0.71 9.49 -15.81
CA GLU A 57 -1.34 9.64 -14.49
C GLU A 57 -2.36 10.78 -14.49
N GLU A 58 -2.18 11.82 -15.31
CA GLU A 58 -3.15 12.91 -15.43
C GLU A 58 -4.44 12.47 -16.14
N ASP A 59 -4.37 11.72 -17.24
CA ASP A 59 -5.56 11.22 -17.94
C ASP A 59 -6.32 10.14 -17.13
N ALA A 60 -5.59 9.24 -16.44
CA ALA A 60 -6.21 8.30 -15.51
C ALA A 60 -6.68 9.03 -14.23
N SER A 61 -5.95 10.06 -13.76
CA SER A 61 -6.31 10.82 -12.58
C SER A 61 -7.52 11.71 -12.83
N GLU A 62 -7.70 12.25 -14.02
CA GLU A 62 -8.87 13.08 -14.37
C GLU A 62 -10.16 12.26 -14.39
N LYS A 63 -10.12 11.03 -14.91
CA LYS A 63 -11.25 10.09 -14.86
C LYS A 63 -11.59 9.62 -13.45
N TYR A 64 -10.60 9.56 -12.54
CA TYR A 64 -10.75 9.14 -11.14
C TYR A 64 -10.42 10.24 -10.14
N SER A 65 -10.31 11.51 -10.56
CA SER A 65 -9.92 12.64 -9.71
C SER A 65 -10.86 12.82 -8.50
N GLY A 66 -12.13 12.46 -8.64
CA GLY A 66 -13.08 12.42 -7.54
C GLY A 66 -12.73 11.38 -6.45
N LEU A 67 -12.00 10.31 -6.81
CA LEU A 67 -11.63 9.22 -5.91
C LEU A 67 -10.20 9.40 -5.34
N THR A 68 -9.24 9.77 -6.18
CA THR A 68 -7.83 9.95 -5.78
C THR A 68 -7.54 11.34 -5.20
N GLY A 69 -8.48 12.28 -5.40
CA GLY A 69 -8.40 13.65 -4.92
C GLY A 69 -7.66 14.60 -5.86
N THR A 70 -8.21 15.81 -5.99
CA THR A 70 -7.60 16.89 -6.76
C THR A 70 -6.29 17.38 -6.12
N PRO A 71 -5.47 18.18 -6.81
CA PRO A 71 -4.30 18.82 -6.23
C PRO A 71 -4.61 19.61 -4.95
N GLU A 72 -5.76 20.30 -4.91
CA GLU A 72 -6.23 21.06 -3.74
C GLU A 72 -6.55 20.13 -2.57
N MET A 73 -7.23 18.98 -2.80
CA MET A 73 -7.50 17.99 -1.77
C MET A 73 -6.21 17.36 -1.23
N LYS A 74 -5.21 17.10 -2.09
CA LYS A 74 -3.89 16.61 -1.67
C LYS A 74 -3.11 17.67 -0.88
N LYS A 75 -3.26 18.95 -1.22
CA LYS A 75 -2.69 20.06 -0.44
C LYS A 75 -3.37 20.13 0.92
N TRP A 76 -4.69 20.13 0.97
CA TRP A 76 -5.49 20.11 2.20
C TRP A 76 -5.11 18.91 3.10
N TYR A 77 -4.96 17.73 2.53
CA TYR A 77 -4.50 16.52 3.23
C TYR A 77 -3.17 16.73 3.96
N ASN A 78 -2.20 17.37 3.31
CA ASN A 78 -0.90 17.64 3.92
C ASN A 78 -0.97 18.69 5.03
N GLU A 79 -1.84 19.70 4.90
CA GLU A 79 -1.93 20.85 5.80
C GLU A 79 -2.77 20.56 7.06
N HIS A 80 -3.76 19.66 6.97
CA HIS A 80 -4.73 19.45 8.04
C HIS A 80 -4.60 18.10 8.75
N GLY A 81 -3.90 17.13 8.15
CA GLY A 81 -3.69 15.83 8.78
C GLY A 81 -2.58 15.86 9.81
N GLU A 82 -2.85 15.35 11.02
CA GLU A 82 -1.84 15.12 12.06
C GLU A 82 -1.21 13.74 11.87
N ASP A 83 0.13 13.66 11.90
CA ASP A 83 0.85 12.39 11.80
C ASP A 83 0.64 11.54 13.06
N VAL A 84 0.32 10.27 12.86
CA VAL A 84 0.15 9.29 13.92
C VAL A 84 0.88 8.00 13.57
N TYR A 85 1.28 7.25 14.59
CA TYR A 85 2.08 6.06 14.41
C TYR A 85 1.55 4.93 15.29
N ILE A 86 1.67 3.70 14.79
CA ILE A 86 1.51 2.47 15.57
C ILE A 86 2.75 1.59 15.44
N MET A 87 2.88 0.64 16.36
CA MET A 87 3.83 -0.47 16.22
C MET A 87 3.06 -1.75 15.89
N SER A 88 3.47 -2.42 14.82
CA SER A 88 2.93 -3.73 14.41
C SER A 88 4.06 -4.60 13.88
N ASP A 89 4.22 -5.83 14.38
CA ASP A 89 5.33 -6.75 14.03
C ASP A 89 6.72 -6.08 14.07
N SER A 90 6.98 -5.26 15.09
CA SER A 90 8.22 -4.46 15.22
C SER A 90 8.44 -3.41 14.11
N LEU A 91 7.45 -3.13 13.27
CA LEU A 91 7.45 -2.06 12.30
C LEU A 91 6.71 -0.85 12.85
N ARG A 92 7.29 0.34 12.67
CA ARG A 92 6.59 1.60 12.90
C ARG A 92 5.80 1.96 11.66
N LEU A 93 4.48 1.96 11.79
CA LEU A 93 3.58 2.29 10.71
C LEU A 93 3.04 3.70 10.88
N HIS A 94 2.95 4.42 9.77
CA HIS A 94 2.52 5.81 9.69
C HIS A 94 1.07 5.91 9.22
N GLY A 95 0.36 6.91 9.71
CA GLY A 95 -0.94 7.34 9.21
C GLY A 95 -1.17 8.81 9.51
N LYS A 96 -2.22 9.37 8.94
CA LYS A 96 -2.69 10.72 9.25
C LYS A 96 -4.11 10.68 9.77
N ILE A 97 -4.35 11.39 10.88
CA ILE A 97 -5.69 11.57 11.46
C ILE A 97 -6.20 12.97 11.14
N PHE A 98 -7.45 13.03 10.69
CA PHE A 98 -8.23 14.25 10.44
C PHE A 98 -9.40 14.24 11.43
N LYS A 99 -9.35 15.11 12.43
CA LYS A 99 -10.29 15.11 13.55
C LYS A 99 -11.52 15.98 13.29
N ASN A 100 -12.69 15.43 13.59
CA ASN A 100 -13.96 16.12 13.74
C ASN A 100 -14.49 15.92 15.15
N ASN A 101 -15.43 16.72 15.60
CA ASN A 101 -16.13 16.54 16.89
C ASN A 101 -17.19 15.43 16.77
N SER A 102 -16.75 14.17 16.66
CA SER A 102 -17.61 13.02 16.38
C SER A 102 -17.02 11.73 16.97
N SER A 103 -17.88 10.79 17.37
CA SER A 103 -17.48 9.41 17.69
C SER A 103 -17.54 8.49 16.46
N LYS A 104 -17.75 9.04 15.26
CA LYS A 104 -17.73 8.29 14.01
C LYS A 104 -16.35 8.39 13.37
N TYR A 105 -15.76 7.25 13.06
CA TYR A 105 -14.42 7.14 12.48
C TYR A 105 -14.47 6.37 11.16
N VAL A 106 -13.59 6.75 10.24
CA VAL A 106 -13.30 5.95 9.04
C VAL A 106 -11.80 5.66 9.02
N LEU A 107 -11.44 4.39 8.98
CA LEU A 107 -10.08 3.95 8.68
C LEU A 107 -9.99 3.71 7.17
N VAL A 108 -9.20 4.54 6.49
CA VAL A 108 -8.99 4.49 5.04
C VAL A 108 -7.70 3.75 4.75
N CYS A 109 -7.78 2.66 3.99
CA CYS A 109 -6.68 1.85 3.54
C CYS A 109 -6.49 2.04 2.02
N HIS A 110 -5.25 2.18 1.58
CA HIS A 110 -4.93 2.31 0.16
C HIS A 110 -4.67 0.95 -0.50
N GLY A 111 -4.71 0.89 -1.84
CA GLY A 111 -4.43 -0.30 -2.61
C GLY A 111 -2.93 -0.57 -2.82
N TYR A 112 -2.63 -1.68 -3.51
CA TYR A 112 -1.28 -2.13 -3.88
C TYR A 112 -0.49 -1.03 -4.59
N THR A 113 0.79 -0.85 -4.22
CA THR A 113 1.73 0.19 -4.70
C THR A 113 1.26 1.64 -4.55
N SER A 114 0.19 1.89 -3.80
CA SER A 114 -0.34 3.22 -3.49
C SER A 114 0.20 3.74 -2.14
N LYS A 115 -0.40 4.79 -1.61
CA LYS A 115 -0.14 5.34 -0.27
C LYS A 115 -1.35 6.15 0.22
N ALA A 116 -1.42 6.41 1.53
CA ALA A 116 -2.54 7.09 2.16
C ALA A 116 -2.90 8.43 1.50
N LYS A 117 -1.91 9.22 1.09
CA LYS A 117 -2.12 10.49 0.39
C LYS A 117 -2.90 10.37 -0.92
N HIS A 118 -2.80 9.23 -1.61
CA HIS A 118 -3.56 8.98 -2.84
C HIS A 118 -5.06 8.76 -2.57
N MET A 119 -5.45 8.60 -1.30
CA MET A 119 -6.83 8.49 -0.86
C MET A 119 -7.43 9.84 -0.43
N ALA A 120 -6.76 10.97 -0.72
CA ALA A 120 -7.15 12.32 -0.28
C ALA A 120 -8.60 12.69 -0.66
N GLY A 121 -9.09 12.20 -1.80
CA GLY A 121 -10.48 12.39 -2.22
C GLY A 121 -11.48 11.75 -1.25
N PHE A 122 -11.25 10.49 -0.88
CA PHE A 122 -12.06 9.78 0.11
C PHE A 122 -11.94 10.42 1.50
N VAL A 123 -10.71 10.75 1.92
CA VAL A 123 -10.44 11.42 3.21
C VAL A 123 -11.25 12.72 3.30
N ASN A 124 -11.15 13.58 2.28
CA ASN A 124 -11.88 14.84 2.23
C ASN A 124 -13.40 14.63 2.24
N LYS A 125 -13.89 13.62 1.48
CA LYS A 125 -15.31 13.28 1.43
C LYS A 125 -15.84 12.83 2.80
N PHE A 126 -15.17 11.88 3.46
CA PHE A 126 -15.62 11.41 4.77
C PHE A 126 -15.49 12.51 5.84
N TYR A 127 -14.42 13.30 5.79
CA TYR A 127 -14.25 14.45 6.67
C TYR A 127 -15.40 15.46 6.52
N SER A 128 -15.80 15.80 5.29
CA SER A 128 -16.93 16.71 5.02
C SER A 128 -18.28 16.15 5.49
N LEU A 129 -18.40 14.83 5.65
CA LEU A 129 -19.57 14.15 6.23
C LEU A 129 -19.54 14.10 7.76
N GLY A 130 -18.55 14.72 8.41
CA GLY A 130 -18.44 14.80 9.86
C GLY A 130 -17.77 13.60 10.54
N TYR A 131 -17.05 12.75 9.79
CA TYR A 131 -16.27 11.67 10.37
C TYR A 131 -14.87 12.14 10.76
N ASN A 132 -14.32 11.58 11.84
CA ASN A 132 -12.87 11.51 12.01
C ASN A 132 -12.32 10.53 10.97
N VAL A 133 -11.25 10.87 10.28
CA VAL A 133 -10.69 10.02 9.23
C VAL A 133 -9.25 9.69 9.55
N LEU A 134 -8.93 8.40 9.69
CA LEU A 134 -7.56 7.90 9.81
C LEU A 134 -7.16 7.27 8.48
N ALA A 135 -6.22 7.89 7.78
CA ALA A 135 -5.66 7.37 6.54
C ALA A 135 -4.31 6.73 6.83
N ALA A 136 -4.23 5.41 6.71
CA ALA A 136 -3.06 4.61 7.06
C ALA A 136 -2.20 4.28 5.84
N ASP A 137 -0.88 4.45 5.95
CA ASP A 137 0.08 3.85 5.04
C ASP A 137 0.30 2.39 5.44
N ALA A 138 0.02 1.46 4.53
CA ALA A 138 0.29 0.04 4.75
C ALA A 138 1.81 -0.20 4.93
N ARG A 139 2.19 -1.32 5.56
CA ARG A 139 3.60 -1.72 5.66
C ARG A 139 4.28 -1.69 4.29
N ALA A 140 5.53 -1.28 4.22
CA ALA A 140 6.33 -1.12 3.01
C ALA A 140 5.81 -0.07 2.00
N HIS A 141 4.87 0.80 2.42
CA HIS A 141 4.34 1.90 1.60
C HIS A 141 4.42 3.23 2.33
N GLY A 142 4.38 4.34 1.55
CA GLY A 142 4.38 5.69 2.09
C GLY A 142 5.52 5.92 3.09
N ASP A 143 5.18 6.41 4.28
CA ASP A 143 6.11 6.69 5.37
C ASP A 143 6.14 5.55 6.43
N SER A 144 5.47 4.42 6.18
CA SER A 144 5.51 3.22 7.00
C SER A 144 6.77 2.40 6.73
N GLU A 145 7.30 1.80 7.80
CA GLU A 145 8.42 0.87 7.71
C GLU A 145 8.03 -0.44 7.01
N GLY A 146 9.04 -1.21 6.66
CA GLY A 146 8.89 -2.49 5.98
C GLY A 146 9.56 -2.50 4.62
N THR A 147 9.67 -3.70 4.06
CA THR A 147 10.34 -3.92 2.77
C THR A 147 9.62 -4.95 1.92
N LYS A 148 8.56 -5.54 2.46
CA LYS A 148 7.78 -6.59 1.84
C LYS A 148 6.30 -6.24 1.89
N ILE A 149 5.66 -6.27 0.74
CA ILE A 149 4.21 -6.13 0.63
C ILE A 149 3.57 -7.48 0.94
N GLY A 150 2.69 -7.53 1.92
CA GLY A 150 2.13 -8.79 2.43
C GLY A 150 0.85 -9.26 1.74
N MET A 151 0.37 -8.52 0.74
CA MET A 151 -0.86 -8.82 -0.02
C MET A 151 -2.09 -9.04 0.87
N GLY A 152 -2.20 -8.27 1.96
CA GLY A 152 -3.30 -8.30 2.91
C GLY A 152 -3.12 -9.27 4.09
N TRP A 153 -2.23 -10.26 3.98
CA TRP A 153 -2.12 -11.27 5.04
C TRP A 153 -1.53 -10.74 6.35
N PRO A 154 -0.34 -10.12 6.41
CA PRO A 154 0.14 -9.44 7.61
C PRO A 154 -0.60 -8.11 7.87
N GLU A 155 -1.02 -7.39 6.82
CA GLU A 155 -1.67 -6.09 6.95
C GLU A 155 -2.98 -6.14 7.75
N ARG A 156 -3.67 -7.29 7.79
CA ARG A 156 -4.87 -7.44 8.64
C ARG A 156 -4.58 -7.20 10.13
N PHE A 157 -3.38 -7.53 10.59
CA PHE A 157 -2.98 -7.25 11.97
C PHE A 157 -2.67 -5.76 12.18
N ASP A 158 -2.11 -5.10 11.17
CA ASP A 158 -1.89 -3.66 11.20
C ASP A 158 -3.23 -2.90 11.33
N VAL A 159 -4.24 -3.34 10.58
CA VAL A 159 -5.60 -2.79 10.68
C VAL A 159 -6.16 -2.93 12.10
N ILE A 160 -5.92 -4.08 12.76
CA ILE A 160 -6.34 -4.28 14.15
C ILE A 160 -5.62 -3.29 15.09
N GLU A 161 -4.32 -3.05 14.90
CA GLU A 161 -3.59 -2.08 15.74
C GLU A 161 -4.08 -0.64 15.49
N TRP A 162 -4.42 -0.27 14.25
CA TRP A 162 -5.07 1.02 13.95
C TRP A 162 -6.44 1.15 14.63
N ILE A 163 -7.25 0.10 14.63
CA ILE A 163 -8.55 0.07 15.33
C ILE A 163 -8.33 0.24 16.83
N LYS A 164 -7.36 -0.45 17.44
CA LYS A 164 -7.03 -0.29 18.86
C LYS A 164 -6.61 1.14 19.19
N LEU A 165 -5.84 1.78 18.32
CA LEU A 165 -5.46 3.18 18.49
C LEU A 165 -6.72 4.09 18.51
N ILE A 166 -7.64 3.91 17.55
CA ILE A 166 -8.91 4.67 17.52
C ILE A 166 -9.71 4.46 18.81
N ILE A 167 -9.86 3.21 19.26
CA ILE A 167 -10.60 2.88 20.50
C ILE A 167 -9.91 3.49 21.73
N SER A 168 -8.57 3.62 21.73
CA SER A 168 -7.84 4.27 22.81
C SER A 168 -8.12 5.78 22.91
N TRP A 169 -8.47 6.42 21.78
CA TRP A 169 -8.89 7.84 21.76
C TRP A 169 -10.36 8.03 22.11
N ASP A 170 -11.21 7.08 21.69
CA ASP A 170 -12.64 7.13 21.93
C ASP A 170 -13.20 5.71 22.09
N SER A 171 -13.53 5.35 23.33
CA SER A 171 -14.11 4.03 23.63
C SER A 171 -15.50 3.81 23.04
N ASN A 172 -16.19 4.85 22.60
CA ASN A 172 -17.49 4.80 21.94
C ASN A 172 -17.37 4.87 20.40
N ALA A 173 -16.17 4.79 19.85
CA ALA A 173 -15.92 4.93 18.43
C ALA A 173 -16.75 3.96 17.58
N GLN A 174 -17.46 4.50 16.60
CA GLN A 174 -18.11 3.74 15.54
C GLN A 174 -17.20 3.77 14.31
N ILE A 175 -16.62 2.63 13.96
CA ILE A 175 -15.53 2.57 12.97
C ILE A 175 -16.03 1.94 11.68
N ILE A 176 -15.83 2.65 10.56
CA ILE A 176 -15.97 2.14 9.19
C ILE A 176 -14.58 1.82 8.65
N LEU A 177 -14.43 0.68 7.99
CA LEU A 177 -13.25 0.34 7.19
C LEU A 177 -13.55 0.65 5.72
N HIS A 178 -12.66 1.39 5.07
CA HIS A 178 -12.76 1.74 3.66
C HIS A 178 -11.43 1.45 2.96
N GLY A 179 -11.45 0.64 1.87
CA GLY A 179 -10.26 0.26 1.11
C GLY A 179 -10.60 -0.32 -0.23
#